data_b5814b259fce0b96f7e6e7f0c0e5a376
#
_entry.id   b5814b259fce0b96f7e6e7f0c0e5a376
#
_cell.length_a   1.000
_cell.length_b   1.000
_cell.length_c   1.000
_cell.angle_alpha   90.00
_cell.angle_beta   90.00
_cell.angle_gamma   90.00
#
_symmetry.space_group_name_H-M   'P 1'
#
loop_
_entity.id
_entity.type
_entity.pdbx_description
1 polymer ?
#
loop_
_entity_poly.entity_id
_entity_poly.type
_entity_poly.pdbx_seq_one_letter_code
_entity_poly.pdbx_strand_id
1 'polypeptide(L)'
;MADIAVSTRGLVKIYSNTVKALDGVSINVNRGEIFAVLGPNGAGKTTLMRILTTQLRPTSGEAYVLGYNVVSDGDKVRRFIGYVPQEFSVWTDLSGYENLLIYAKIYGVPRHEINERINEVLRFMDLSDASKRLVRTYSGGMIRRLEIATALLIEPEILFLDEPTIGLDPAARKMVWDKLTALNKELGLTIFFNSHYMDEVEMYADRLVILNKGKVVVEGAADELKRSVGGEVVELTVDDVSKTVHRVNEMNSLGIRDVNIDNDRGIVRVIVDNAEEALPVIITTLRDAGVRIIKASISRPTLDDVFLKYAGGKISEEGRLQEVRTLRSVIKKG
;
A
#
# COMPACT_ATOMS: atom_id res chain seq x y z
N MET A 1 8.18 -0.73 -27.05
CA MET A 1 7.24 0.07 -26.21
C MET A 1 7.02 -0.76 -24.97
N ALA A 2 7.08 -0.18 -23.76
CA ALA A 2 6.74 -0.92 -22.55
C ALA A 2 5.32 -1.47 -22.69
N ASP A 3 5.14 -2.75 -22.36
CA ASP A 3 3.82 -3.41 -22.43
C ASP A 3 3.02 -2.97 -21.20
N ILE A 4 2.08 -2.04 -21.39
CA ILE A 4 1.33 -1.39 -20.32
C ILE A 4 0.19 -2.30 -19.84
N ALA A 5 0.20 -2.63 -18.56
CA ALA A 5 -0.86 -3.38 -17.89
C ALA A 5 -2.02 -2.49 -17.44
N VAL A 6 -1.72 -1.33 -16.85
CA VAL A 6 -2.71 -0.34 -16.40
C VAL A 6 -2.33 1.03 -16.90
N SER A 7 -3.30 1.79 -17.43
CA SER A 7 -3.12 3.20 -17.82
C SER A 7 -4.34 4.01 -17.44
N THR A 8 -4.12 5.18 -16.82
CA THR A 8 -5.18 6.17 -16.59
C THR A 8 -4.78 7.53 -17.16
N ARG A 9 -5.76 8.30 -17.65
CA ARG A 9 -5.55 9.63 -18.22
C ARG A 9 -6.56 10.60 -17.66
N GLY A 10 -6.10 11.54 -16.83
CA GLY A 10 -6.92 12.59 -16.27
C GLY A 10 -8.14 12.07 -15.50
N LEU A 11 -8.00 10.95 -14.77
CA LEU A 11 -9.12 10.25 -14.15
C LEU A 11 -9.71 11.07 -13.01
N VAL A 12 -11.01 11.34 -13.08
CA VAL A 12 -11.76 12.11 -12.07
C VAL A 12 -12.91 11.27 -11.52
N LYS A 13 -13.10 11.33 -10.20
CA LYS A 13 -14.28 10.77 -9.54
C LYS A 13 -14.82 11.74 -8.51
N ILE A 14 -16.09 12.11 -8.68
CA ILE A 14 -16.84 12.97 -7.77
C ILE A 14 -18.03 12.16 -7.23
N TYR A 15 -18.17 12.10 -5.89
CA TYR A 15 -19.30 11.50 -5.21
C TYR A 15 -20.29 12.58 -4.79
N SER A 16 -21.58 12.31 -4.98
CA SER A 16 -22.69 13.22 -4.54
C SER A 16 -22.46 14.69 -4.94
N ASN A 17 -21.82 14.94 -6.08
CA ASN A 17 -21.46 16.24 -6.64
C ASN A 17 -20.60 17.16 -5.74
N THR A 18 -20.09 16.67 -4.63
CA THR A 18 -19.37 17.47 -3.64
C THR A 18 -17.98 16.92 -3.29
N VAL A 19 -17.83 15.60 -3.14
CA VAL A 19 -16.58 15.00 -2.71
C VAL A 19 -15.78 14.52 -3.93
N LYS A 20 -14.72 15.26 -4.28
CA LYS A 20 -13.80 14.87 -5.35
C LYS A 20 -12.77 13.88 -4.81
N ALA A 21 -13.05 12.59 -5.03
CA ALA A 21 -12.18 11.50 -4.56
C ALA A 21 -10.96 11.27 -5.47
N LEU A 22 -11.08 11.54 -6.78
CA LEU A 22 -9.96 11.58 -7.72
C LEU A 22 -10.05 12.88 -8.53
N ASP A 23 -8.90 13.52 -8.76
CA ASP A 23 -8.78 14.82 -9.42
C ASP A 23 -7.64 14.81 -10.46
N GLY A 24 -7.92 14.19 -11.61
CA GLY A 24 -6.99 14.17 -12.74
C GLY A 24 -5.87 13.14 -12.63
N VAL A 25 -6.12 11.98 -12.03
CA VAL A 25 -5.11 10.93 -11.83
C VAL A 25 -4.69 10.32 -13.18
N SER A 26 -3.39 10.38 -13.45
CA SER A 26 -2.75 9.77 -14.63
C SER A 26 -1.56 8.94 -14.16
N ILE A 27 -1.62 7.61 -14.37
CA ILE A 27 -0.57 6.65 -14.02
C ILE A 27 -0.41 5.62 -15.13
N ASN A 28 0.76 5.01 -15.21
CA ASN A 28 1.03 3.87 -16.07
C ASN A 28 1.75 2.77 -15.28
N VAL A 29 1.29 1.53 -15.43
CA VAL A 29 1.88 0.34 -14.80
C VAL A 29 2.28 -0.63 -15.89
N ASN A 30 3.50 -1.15 -15.83
CA ASN A 30 4.00 -2.12 -16.81
C ASN A 30 3.53 -3.54 -16.47
N ARG A 31 3.50 -4.44 -17.46
CA ARG A 31 3.27 -5.87 -17.21
C ARG A 31 4.40 -6.45 -16.36
N GLY A 32 4.05 -7.36 -15.45
CA GLY A 32 4.99 -7.99 -14.52
C GLY A 32 5.54 -7.06 -13.44
N GLU A 33 5.05 -5.83 -13.33
CA GLU A 33 5.46 -4.86 -12.30
C GLU A 33 4.68 -5.07 -10.99
N ILE A 34 5.34 -4.95 -9.86
CA ILE A 34 4.70 -4.77 -8.55
C ILE A 34 4.57 -3.27 -8.30
N PHE A 35 3.37 -2.74 -8.49
CA PHE A 35 3.08 -1.31 -8.40
C PHE A 35 2.24 -0.98 -7.18
N ALA A 36 2.69 0.02 -6.41
CA ALA A 36 2.01 0.46 -5.18
C ALA A 36 1.31 1.81 -5.34
N VAL A 37 0.15 1.94 -4.71
CA VAL A 37 -0.52 3.23 -4.47
C VAL A 37 -0.47 3.54 -2.99
N LEU A 38 0.36 4.50 -2.61
CA LEU A 38 0.54 4.95 -1.24
C LEU A 38 -0.25 6.23 -0.98
N GLY A 39 -0.74 6.42 0.23
CA GLY A 39 -1.42 7.66 0.62
C GLY A 39 -2.25 7.50 1.89
N PRO A 40 -2.66 8.61 2.53
CA PRO A 40 -3.48 8.57 3.73
C PRO A 40 -4.90 8.07 3.45
N ASN A 41 -5.66 7.82 4.53
CA ASN A 41 -7.08 7.54 4.42
C ASN A 41 -7.81 8.70 3.75
N GLY A 42 -8.70 8.37 2.80
CA GLY A 42 -9.40 9.38 1.99
C GLY A 42 -8.59 9.96 0.82
N ALA A 43 -7.35 9.53 0.58
CA ALA A 43 -6.56 9.99 -0.57
C ALA A 43 -7.10 9.59 -1.95
N GLY A 44 -8.02 8.61 -2.01
CA GLY A 44 -8.62 8.13 -3.26
C GLY A 44 -8.15 6.74 -3.71
N LYS A 45 -7.29 6.04 -2.93
CA LYS A 45 -6.72 4.73 -3.26
C LYS A 45 -7.77 3.69 -3.63
N THR A 46 -8.70 3.39 -2.72
CA THR A 46 -9.80 2.43 -2.96
C THR A 46 -10.73 2.88 -4.09
N THR A 47 -10.93 4.19 -4.28
CA THR A 47 -11.71 4.71 -5.42
C THR A 47 -11.03 4.40 -6.75
N LEU A 48 -9.71 4.63 -6.85
CA LEU A 48 -8.91 4.27 -8.02
C LEU A 48 -8.99 2.76 -8.29
N MET A 49 -8.77 1.95 -7.26
CA MET A 49 -8.87 0.48 -7.33
C MET A 49 -10.22 0.03 -7.87
N ARG A 50 -11.33 0.54 -7.33
CA ARG A 50 -12.69 0.18 -7.76
C ARG A 50 -12.99 0.58 -9.20
N ILE A 51 -12.39 1.66 -9.71
CA ILE A 51 -12.53 2.04 -11.12
C ILE A 51 -11.74 1.06 -12.01
N LEU A 52 -10.50 0.76 -11.67
CA LEU A 52 -9.65 -0.17 -12.42
C LEU A 52 -10.22 -1.59 -12.46
N THR A 53 -10.86 -2.03 -11.37
CA THR A 53 -11.55 -3.33 -11.28
C THR A 53 -13.00 -3.31 -11.78
N THR A 54 -13.41 -2.25 -12.49
CA THR A 54 -14.74 -2.09 -13.11
C THR A 54 -15.92 -2.02 -12.16
N GLN A 55 -15.71 -1.89 -10.85
CA GLN A 55 -16.79 -1.80 -9.85
C GLN A 55 -17.41 -0.39 -9.79
N LEU A 56 -16.69 0.62 -10.27
CA LEU A 56 -17.10 2.02 -10.22
C LEU A 56 -16.79 2.73 -11.52
N ARG A 57 -17.75 3.48 -12.06
CA ARG A 57 -17.51 4.33 -13.23
C ARG A 57 -16.84 5.64 -12.82
N PRO A 58 -15.82 6.13 -13.55
CA PRO A 58 -15.28 7.46 -13.36
C PRO A 58 -16.32 8.53 -13.70
N THR A 59 -16.13 9.75 -13.20
CA THR A 59 -16.93 10.92 -13.60
C THR A 59 -16.43 11.48 -14.92
N SER A 60 -15.11 11.49 -15.13
CA SER A 60 -14.45 11.85 -16.38
C SER A 60 -13.03 11.27 -16.44
N GLY A 61 -12.35 11.43 -17.58
CA GLY A 61 -11.08 10.80 -17.85
C GLY A 61 -11.23 9.35 -18.31
N GLU A 62 -10.12 8.69 -18.55
CA GLU A 62 -10.07 7.34 -19.12
C GLU A 62 -9.22 6.41 -18.26
N ALA A 63 -9.59 5.13 -18.22
CA ALA A 63 -8.80 4.08 -17.59
C ALA A 63 -8.83 2.82 -18.46
N TYR A 64 -7.67 2.20 -18.61
CA TYR A 64 -7.47 1.00 -19.40
C TYR A 64 -6.72 -0.04 -18.56
N VAL A 65 -7.15 -1.29 -18.67
CA VAL A 65 -6.50 -2.46 -18.08
C VAL A 65 -6.26 -3.46 -19.18
N LEU A 66 -5.00 -3.87 -19.40
CA LEU A 66 -4.57 -4.74 -20.50
C LEU A 66 -5.04 -4.26 -21.89
N GLY A 67 -5.10 -2.93 -22.07
CA GLY A 67 -5.57 -2.31 -23.31
C GLY A 67 -7.10 -2.22 -23.45
N TYR A 68 -7.88 -2.80 -22.54
CA TYR A 68 -9.34 -2.71 -22.52
C TYR A 68 -9.80 -1.51 -21.69
N ASN A 69 -10.75 -0.73 -22.21
CA ASN A 69 -11.35 0.38 -21.47
C ASN A 69 -12.25 -0.17 -20.34
N VAL A 70 -12.04 0.29 -19.10
CA VAL A 70 -12.77 -0.22 -17.91
C VAL A 70 -14.27 0.06 -17.92
N VAL A 71 -14.74 1.01 -18.75
CA VAL A 71 -16.16 1.39 -18.85
C VAL A 71 -16.87 0.63 -19.96
N SER A 72 -16.30 0.60 -21.18
CA SER A 72 -16.91 -0.03 -22.36
C SER A 72 -16.63 -1.54 -22.44
N ASP A 73 -15.45 -1.99 -21.97
CA ASP A 73 -14.99 -3.37 -22.07
C ASP A 73 -14.89 -4.07 -20.71
N GLY A 74 -15.66 -3.63 -19.70
CA GLY A 74 -15.56 -4.15 -18.33
C GLY A 74 -15.65 -5.68 -18.21
N ASP A 75 -16.46 -6.34 -19.06
CA ASP A 75 -16.57 -7.82 -19.09
C ASP A 75 -15.27 -8.50 -19.54
N LYS A 76 -14.53 -7.87 -20.47
CA LYS A 76 -13.22 -8.35 -20.89
C LYS A 76 -12.19 -8.16 -19.78
N VAL A 77 -12.16 -6.96 -19.18
CA VAL A 77 -11.26 -6.67 -18.05
C VAL A 77 -11.41 -7.71 -16.94
N ARG A 78 -12.65 -8.00 -16.50
CA ARG A 78 -12.92 -8.94 -15.41
C ARG A 78 -12.46 -10.37 -15.65
N ARG A 79 -12.21 -10.78 -16.90
CA ARG A 79 -11.69 -12.12 -17.23
C ARG A 79 -10.22 -12.29 -16.94
N PHE A 80 -9.47 -11.18 -16.88
CA PHE A 80 -8.01 -11.18 -16.78
C PHE A 80 -7.50 -10.59 -15.47
N ILE A 81 -8.39 -10.18 -14.57
CA ILE A 81 -8.00 -9.58 -13.29
C ILE A 81 -8.46 -10.41 -12.11
N GLY A 82 -7.60 -10.57 -11.11
CA GLY A 82 -7.98 -10.98 -9.77
C GLY A 82 -8.15 -9.75 -8.87
N TYR A 83 -9.10 -9.78 -7.95
CA TYR A 83 -9.29 -8.69 -6.98
C TYR A 83 -9.48 -9.24 -5.57
N VAL A 84 -8.69 -8.75 -4.64
CA VAL A 84 -8.79 -9.05 -3.21
C VAL A 84 -9.17 -7.76 -2.47
N PRO A 85 -10.38 -7.66 -1.93
CA PRO A 85 -10.84 -6.47 -1.23
C PRO A 85 -10.19 -6.33 0.15
N GLN A 86 -10.31 -5.13 0.74
CA GLN A 86 -9.84 -4.85 2.09
C GLN A 86 -10.60 -5.70 3.14
N GLU A 87 -11.92 -5.76 3.03
CA GLU A 87 -12.77 -6.58 3.89
C GLU A 87 -12.75 -8.06 3.47
N PHE A 88 -12.91 -8.97 4.44
CA PHE A 88 -12.96 -10.39 4.13
C PHE A 88 -14.17 -10.73 3.25
N SER A 89 -13.92 -11.48 2.19
CA SER A 89 -14.88 -11.85 1.15
C SER A 89 -15.22 -13.34 1.13
N VAL A 90 -14.70 -14.13 2.07
CA VAL A 90 -14.92 -15.56 2.17
C VAL A 90 -15.99 -15.91 3.21
N TRP A 91 -16.72 -17.01 2.97
CA TRP A 91 -17.75 -17.52 3.89
C TRP A 91 -17.11 -18.32 5.02
N THR A 92 -17.31 -17.86 6.25
CA THR A 92 -16.69 -18.44 7.46
C THR A 92 -17.27 -19.78 7.86
N ASP A 93 -18.53 -20.06 7.52
CA ASP A 93 -19.23 -21.32 7.80
C ASP A 93 -19.02 -22.41 6.75
N LEU A 94 -18.20 -22.10 5.74
CA LEU A 94 -17.75 -23.07 4.73
C LEU A 94 -16.28 -23.41 4.97
N SER A 95 -15.86 -24.56 4.47
CA SER A 95 -14.44 -24.93 4.43
C SER A 95 -13.68 -24.10 3.39
N GLY A 96 -12.36 -24.10 3.47
CA GLY A 96 -11.52 -23.43 2.46
C GLY A 96 -11.77 -24.00 1.06
N TYR A 97 -11.90 -25.32 0.95
CA TYR A 97 -12.22 -25.98 -0.34
C TYR A 97 -13.59 -25.57 -0.89
N GLU A 98 -14.63 -25.55 -0.05
CA GLU A 98 -15.99 -25.16 -0.48
C GLU A 98 -16.05 -23.70 -0.93
N ASN A 99 -15.34 -22.80 -0.25
CA ASN A 99 -15.19 -21.42 -0.70
C ASN A 99 -14.63 -21.39 -2.13
N LEU A 100 -13.48 -22.02 -2.36
CA LEU A 100 -12.87 -22.07 -3.69
C LEU A 100 -13.76 -22.71 -4.75
N LEU A 101 -14.49 -23.77 -4.38
CA LEU A 101 -15.44 -24.46 -5.30
C LEU A 101 -16.57 -23.53 -5.74
N ILE A 102 -17.11 -22.74 -4.82
CA ILE A 102 -18.19 -21.78 -5.14
C ILE A 102 -17.64 -20.70 -6.07
N TYR A 103 -16.49 -20.11 -5.73
CA TYR A 103 -15.87 -19.08 -6.57
C TYR A 103 -15.46 -19.60 -7.94
N ALA A 104 -14.89 -20.81 -8.04
CA ALA A 104 -14.57 -21.43 -9.32
C ALA A 104 -15.78 -21.54 -10.23
N LYS A 105 -16.95 -21.91 -9.67
CA LYS A 105 -18.22 -21.96 -10.40
C LYS A 105 -18.72 -20.58 -10.80
N ILE A 106 -18.64 -19.59 -9.92
CA ILE A 106 -19.05 -18.21 -10.19
C ILE A 106 -18.20 -17.60 -11.31
N TYR A 107 -16.90 -17.85 -11.28
CA TYR A 107 -15.96 -17.37 -12.30
C TYR A 107 -16.03 -18.15 -13.62
N GLY A 108 -16.79 -19.23 -13.67
CA GLY A 108 -16.97 -20.03 -14.90
C GLY A 108 -15.77 -20.92 -15.23
N VAL A 109 -14.98 -21.32 -14.25
CA VAL A 109 -13.89 -22.29 -14.44
C VAL A 109 -14.49 -23.58 -15.02
N PRO A 110 -13.93 -24.17 -16.11
CA PRO A 110 -14.41 -25.39 -16.72
C PRO A 110 -14.54 -26.54 -15.71
N ARG A 111 -15.64 -27.25 -15.69
CA ARG A 111 -15.94 -28.30 -14.70
C ARG A 111 -14.82 -29.31 -14.52
N HIS A 112 -14.15 -29.68 -15.61
CA HIS A 112 -13.08 -30.68 -15.60
C HIS A 112 -11.78 -30.15 -15.01
N GLU A 113 -11.58 -28.83 -14.93
CA GLU A 113 -10.39 -28.16 -14.38
C GLU A 113 -10.55 -27.74 -12.91
N ILE A 114 -11.79 -27.63 -12.40
CA ILE A 114 -12.07 -27.06 -11.07
C ILE A 114 -11.24 -27.71 -9.96
N ASN A 115 -11.21 -29.05 -9.91
CA ASN A 115 -10.52 -29.76 -8.84
C ASN A 115 -9.00 -29.58 -8.93
N GLU A 116 -8.44 -29.56 -10.11
CA GLU A 116 -7.02 -29.36 -10.36
C GLU A 116 -6.61 -27.93 -9.92
N ARG A 117 -7.29 -26.92 -10.42
CA ARG A 117 -7.04 -25.51 -10.05
C ARG A 117 -7.19 -25.22 -8.56
N ILE A 118 -8.24 -25.77 -7.92
CA ILE A 118 -8.41 -25.63 -6.46
C ILE A 118 -7.21 -26.23 -5.72
N ASN A 119 -6.78 -27.43 -6.10
CA ASN A 119 -5.64 -28.09 -5.44
C ASN A 119 -4.33 -27.33 -5.69
N GLU A 120 -4.14 -26.76 -6.87
CA GLU A 120 -2.97 -25.93 -7.18
C GLU A 120 -2.90 -24.67 -6.33
N VAL A 121 -3.98 -23.88 -6.28
CA VAL A 121 -3.98 -22.64 -5.49
C VAL A 121 -3.90 -22.91 -3.99
N LEU A 122 -4.52 -24.01 -3.49
CA LEU A 122 -4.38 -24.43 -2.09
C LEU A 122 -2.94 -24.82 -1.74
N ARG A 123 -2.28 -25.57 -2.63
CA ARG A 123 -0.88 -25.97 -2.46
C ARG A 123 0.03 -24.76 -2.49
N PHE A 124 -0.16 -23.88 -3.46
CA PHE A 124 0.65 -22.68 -3.59
C PHE A 124 0.53 -21.77 -2.34
N MET A 125 -0.68 -21.65 -1.80
CA MET A 125 -0.94 -20.82 -0.60
C MET A 125 -0.68 -21.52 0.73
N ASP A 126 -0.12 -22.75 0.75
CA ASP A 126 0.09 -23.58 1.94
C ASP A 126 -1.19 -23.75 2.78
N LEU A 127 -2.30 -24.05 2.12
CA LEU A 127 -3.61 -24.25 2.72
C LEU A 127 -4.17 -25.68 2.51
N SER A 128 -3.39 -26.58 1.89
CA SER A 128 -3.84 -27.95 1.56
C SER A 128 -4.33 -28.72 2.79
N ASP A 129 -3.57 -28.71 3.89
CA ASP A 129 -3.89 -29.42 5.12
C ASP A 129 -5.10 -28.82 5.86
N ALA A 130 -5.36 -27.54 5.67
CA ALA A 130 -6.48 -26.83 6.26
C ALA A 130 -7.72 -26.80 5.37
N SER A 131 -7.63 -27.25 4.11
CA SER A 131 -8.64 -27.07 3.07
C SER A 131 -10.05 -27.55 3.46
N LYS A 132 -10.15 -28.62 4.26
CA LYS A 132 -11.43 -29.19 4.72
C LYS A 132 -11.93 -28.59 6.04
N ARG A 133 -11.15 -27.73 6.70
CA ARG A 133 -11.56 -27.06 7.93
C ARG A 133 -12.46 -25.87 7.61
N LEU A 134 -13.39 -25.54 8.51
CA LEU A 134 -14.22 -24.34 8.41
C LEU A 134 -13.35 -23.08 8.51
N VAL A 135 -13.61 -22.10 7.64
CA VAL A 135 -12.81 -20.86 7.56
C VAL A 135 -12.85 -20.05 8.86
N ARG A 136 -13.92 -20.14 9.65
CA ARG A 136 -13.98 -19.53 11.00
C ARG A 136 -12.88 -20.02 11.96
N THR A 137 -12.21 -21.14 11.65
CA THR A 137 -11.09 -21.68 12.44
C THR A 137 -9.71 -21.25 11.88
N TYR A 138 -9.69 -20.45 10.83
CA TYR A 138 -8.47 -19.96 10.21
C TYR A 138 -7.93 -18.76 10.98
N SER A 139 -6.60 -18.57 10.95
CA SER A 139 -5.99 -17.30 11.35
C SER A 139 -6.25 -16.22 10.29
N GLY A 140 -6.10 -14.94 10.65
CA GLY A 140 -6.23 -13.84 9.69
C GLY A 140 -5.35 -14.01 8.44
N GLY A 141 -4.10 -14.44 8.64
CA GLY A 141 -3.18 -14.74 7.52
C GLY A 141 -3.63 -15.92 6.66
N MET A 142 -4.27 -16.96 7.23
CA MET A 142 -4.86 -18.04 6.45
C MET A 142 -6.06 -17.57 5.64
N ILE A 143 -6.91 -16.72 6.22
CA ILE A 143 -8.06 -16.13 5.52
C ILE A 143 -7.56 -15.31 4.34
N ARG A 144 -6.58 -14.42 4.54
CA ARG A 144 -6.04 -13.59 3.46
C ARG A 144 -5.41 -14.43 2.33
N ARG A 145 -4.68 -15.49 2.68
CA ARG A 145 -4.15 -16.43 1.67
C ARG A 145 -5.25 -17.18 0.92
N LEU A 146 -6.36 -17.50 1.57
CA LEU A 146 -7.52 -18.11 0.92
C LEU A 146 -8.19 -17.13 -0.07
N GLU A 147 -8.31 -15.85 0.29
CA GLU A 147 -8.84 -14.81 -0.61
C GLU A 147 -7.95 -14.61 -1.84
N ILE A 148 -6.63 -14.59 -1.65
CA ILE A 148 -5.68 -14.55 -2.78
C ILE A 148 -5.84 -15.81 -3.63
N ALA A 149 -5.93 -17.01 -3.01
CA ALA A 149 -6.20 -18.25 -3.73
C ALA A 149 -7.49 -18.17 -4.57
N THR A 150 -8.55 -17.54 -4.03
CA THR A 150 -9.80 -17.32 -4.75
C THR A 150 -9.60 -16.45 -6.00
N ALA A 151 -8.83 -15.38 -5.89
CA ALA A 151 -8.56 -14.49 -7.01
C ALA A 151 -7.66 -15.14 -8.09
N LEU A 152 -6.87 -16.15 -7.72
CA LEU A 152 -5.99 -16.89 -8.64
C LEU A 152 -6.70 -17.99 -9.44
N LEU A 153 -7.93 -18.39 -9.07
CA LEU A 153 -8.68 -19.47 -9.76
C LEU A 153 -8.86 -19.24 -11.25
N ILE A 154 -8.87 -18.00 -11.70
CA ILE A 154 -9.05 -17.61 -13.10
C ILE A 154 -7.73 -17.36 -13.84
N GLU A 155 -6.59 -17.63 -13.20
CA GLU A 155 -5.25 -17.36 -13.76
C GLU A 155 -5.13 -15.92 -14.28
N PRO A 156 -5.28 -14.92 -13.40
CA PRO A 156 -5.32 -13.53 -13.82
C PRO A 156 -3.94 -13.05 -14.34
N GLU A 157 -3.94 -12.09 -15.27
CA GLU A 157 -2.73 -11.39 -15.72
C GLU A 157 -2.36 -10.22 -14.77
N ILE A 158 -3.35 -9.70 -14.02
CA ILE A 158 -3.17 -8.67 -13.01
C ILE A 158 -3.92 -9.04 -11.74
N LEU A 159 -3.24 -8.91 -10.60
CA LEU A 159 -3.83 -9.04 -9.27
C LEU A 159 -3.93 -7.68 -8.59
N PHE A 160 -5.15 -7.24 -8.32
CA PHE A 160 -5.45 -6.03 -7.57
C PHE A 160 -5.67 -6.38 -6.10
N LEU A 161 -4.95 -5.70 -5.18
CA LEU A 161 -4.97 -5.97 -3.75
C LEU A 161 -5.26 -4.68 -2.97
N ASP A 162 -6.41 -4.63 -2.30
CA ASP A 162 -6.81 -3.49 -1.48
C ASP A 162 -6.36 -3.74 -0.02
N GLU A 163 -5.23 -3.13 0.38
CA GLU A 163 -4.61 -3.26 1.70
C GLU A 163 -4.40 -4.73 2.14
N PRO A 164 -3.59 -5.53 1.39
CA PRO A 164 -3.59 -7.00 1.49
C PRO A 164 -3.17 -7.56 2.84
N THR A 165 -2.51 -6.79 3.69
CA THR A 165 -1.91 -7.29 4.93
C THR A 165 -2.42 -6.56 6.17
N ILE A 166 -3.47 -5.74 6.00
CA ILE A 166 -4.07 -5.02 7.12
C ILE A 166 -4.54 -5.97 8.23
N GLY A 167 -4.20 -5.63 9.47
CA GLY A 167 -4.59 -6.42 10.64
C GLY A 167 -3.84 -7.74 10.83
N LEU A 168 -2.88 -8.08 9.97
CA LEU A 168 -2.02 -9.25 10.12
C LEU A 168 -0.83 -8.95 11.03
N ASP A 169 -0.40 -9.97 11.77
CA ASP A 169 0.88 -9.93 12.49
C ASP A 169 2.07 -9.95 11.50
N PRO A 170 3.28 -9.52 11.93
CA PRO A 170 4.44 -9.42 11.03
C PRO A 170 4.81 -10.72 10.31
N ALA A 171 4.65 -11.89 10.96
CA ALA A 171 4.99 -13.18 10.36
C ALA A 171 3.98 -13.55 9.26
N ALA A 172 2.68 -13.37 9.52
CA ALA A 172 1.62 -13.59 8.54
C ALA A 172 1.74 -12.64 7.36
N ARG A 173 2.09 -11.36 7.60
CA ARG A 173 2.32 -10.35 6.56
C ARG A 173 3.46 -10.78 5.64
N LYS A 174 4.61 -11.14 6.21
CA LYS A 174 5.75 -11.64 5.44
C LYS A 174 5.36 -12.84 4.58
N MET A 175 4.64 -13.80 5.15
CA MET A 175 4.21 -15.02 4.44
C MET A 175 3.30 -14.69 3.24
N VAL A 176 2.38 -13.73 3.36
CA VAL A 176 1.55 -13.26 2.25
C VAL A 176 2.42 -12.66 1.15
N TRP A 177 3.34 -11.77 1.51
CA TRP A 177 4.22 -11.11 0.54
C TRP A 177 5.21 -12.07 -0.13
N ASP A 178 5.74 -13.05 0.59
CA ASP A 178 6.60 -14.10 0.01
C ASP A 178 5.84 -14.84 -1.12
N LYS A 179 4.55 -15.16 -0.92
CA LYS A 179 3.71 -15.78 -1.96
C LYS A 179 3.43 -14.86 -3.14
N LEU A 180 3.08 -13.60 -2.88
CA LEU A 180 2.82 -12.62 -3.93
C LEU A 180 4.08 -12.36 -4.80
N THR A 181 5.23 -12.23 -4.16
CA THR A 181 6.52 -12.05 -4.85
C THR A 181 6.89 -13.29 -5.69
N ALA A 182 6.60 -14.49 -5.19
CA ALA A 182 6.80 -15.72 -5.96
C ALA A 182 5.90 -15.74 -7.21
N LEU A 183 4.62 -15.41 -7.10
CA LEU A 183 3.70 -15.30 -8.25
C LEU A 183 4.20 -14.30 -9.30
N ASN A 184 4.65 -13.14 -8.86
CA ASN A 184 5.19 -12.14 -9.78
C ASN A 184 6.42 -12.66 -10.51
N LYS A 185 7.40 -13.24 -9.80
CA LYS A 185 8.67 -13.72 -10.39
C LYS A 185 8.52 -14.95 -11.27
N GLU A 186 7.67 -15.92 -10.87
CA GLU A 186 7.54 -17.19 -11.55
C GLU A 186 6.57 -17.13 -12.73
N LEU A 187 5.49 -16.35 -12.60
CA LEU A 187 4.41 -16.28 -13.59
C LEU A 187 4.38 -14.95 -14.35
N GLY A 188 5.22 -13.98 -14.00
CA GLY A 188 5.14 -12.63 -14.59
C GLY A 188 3.87 -11.88 -14.23
N LEU A 189 3.17 -12.29 -13.15
CA LEU A 189 1.92 -11.69 -12.71
C LEU A 189 2.13 -10.21 -12.34
N THR A 190 1.37 -9.31 -12.94
CA THR A 190 1.36 -7.92 -12.53
C THR A 190 0.61 -7.79 -11.20
N ILE A 191 1.19 -7.09 -10.23
CA ILE A 191 0.57 -6.84 -8.94
C ILE A 191 0.34 -5.34 -8.76
N PHE A 192 -0.92 -4.96 -8.58
CA PHE A 192 -1.31 -3.59 -8.25
C PHE A 192 -1.89 -3.59 -6.84
N PHE A 193 -1.23 -2.95 -5.90
CA PHE A 193 -1.73 -2.89 -4.52
C PHE A 193 -1.78 -1.48 -3.98
N ASN A 194 -2.67 -1.24 -3.04
CA ASN A 194 -2.61 -0.06 -2.22
C ASN A 194 -2.21 -0.43 -0.79
N SER A 195 -1.52 0.47 -0.14
CA SER A 195 -1.14 0.35 1.26
C SER A 195 -1.02 1.74 1.90
N HIS A 196 -1.15 1.76 3.21
CA HIS A 196 -0.72 2.88 4.04
C HIS A 196 0.54 2.54 4.85
N TYR A 197 1.07 1.32 4.71
CA TYR A 197 2.32 0.86 5.31
C TYR A 197 3.48 1.15 4.36
N MET A 198 4.33 2.12 4.72
CA MET A 198 5.46 2.54 3.89
C MET A 198 6.55 1.48 3.80
N ASP A 199 6.76 0.73 4.88
CA ASP A 199 7.69 -0.40 4.94
C ASP A 199 7.35 -1.50 3.91
N GLU A 200 6.07 -1.81 3.73
CA GLU A 200 5.65 -2.77 2.70
C GLU A 200 5.91 -2.25 1.29
N VAL A 201 5.54 -1.00 1.04
CA VAL A 201 5.73 -0.37 -0.27
C VAL A 201 7.23 -0.31 -0.60
N GLU A 202 8.07 0.08 0.37
CA GLU A 202 9.52 0.15 0.19
C GLU A 202 10.15 -1.23 -0.07
N MET A 203 9.63 -2.27 0.57
CA MET A 203 10.21 -3.62 0.49
C MET A 203 9.79 -4.39 -0.77
N TYR A 204 8.57 -4.17 -1.26
CA TYR A 204 7.98 -5.06 -2.26
C TYR A 204 7.61 -4.39 -3.59
N ALA A 205 7.45 -3.06 -3.63
CA ALA A 205 7.07 -2.38 -4.87
C ALA A 205 8.29 -2.05 -5.75
N ASP A 206 8.20 -2.33 -7.05
CA ASP A 206 9.17 -1.85 -8.03
C ASP A 206 9.05 -0.33 -8.23
N ARG A 207 7.81 0.15 -8.33
CA ARG A 207 7.46 1.57 -8.41
C ARG A 207 6.22 1.85 -7.57
N LEU A 208 6.11 3.11 -7.17
CA LEU A 208 4.95 3.57 -6.42
C LEU A 208 4.49 4.94 -6.90
N VAL A 209 3.23 5.21 -6.62
CA VAL A 209 2.65 6.55 -6.71
C VAL A 209 2.14 6.98 -5.34
N ILE A 210 2.42 8.22 -4.96
CA ILE A 210 1.80 8.81 -3.76
C ILE A 210 0.57 9.60 -4.18
N LEU A 211 -0.59 9.19 -3.64
CA LEU A 211 -1.85 9.92 -3.77
C LEU A 211 -2.11 10.77 -2.54
N ASN A 212 -2.47 12.03 -2.75
CA ASN A 212 -2.97 12.92 -1.70
C ASN A 212 -4.15 13.75 -2.23
N LYS A 213 -5.27 13.74 -1.50
CA LYS A 213 -6.51 14.48 -1.85
C LYS A 213 -6.93 14.27 -3.30
N GLY A 214 -6.87 13.02 -3.77
CA GLY A 214 -7.26 12.61 -5.12
C GLY A 214 -6.26 12.92 -6.23
N LYS A 215 -5.08 13.44 -5.93
CA LYS A 215 -4.04 13.79 -6.91
C LYS A 215 -2.79 12.94 -6.74
N VAL A 216 -2.13 12.66 -7.84
CA VAL A 216 -0.75 12.14 -7.84
C VAL A 216 0.17 13.29 -7.43
N VAL A 217 0.93 13.10 -6.35
CA VAL A 217 1.92 14.09 -5.89
C VAL A 217 3.34 13.74 -6.29
N VAL A 218 3.67 12.45 -6.37
CA VAL A 218 4.94 11.95 -6.87
C VAL A 218 4.81 10.49 -7.32
N GLU A 219 5.61 10.07 -8.30
CA GLU A 219 5.70 8.71 -8.82
C GLU A 219 7.17 8.36 -9.08
N GLY A 220 7.58 7.11 -8.80
CA GLY A 220 8.93 6.61 -9.04
C GLY A 220 9.24 5.36 -8.23
N ALA A 221 10.48 4.84 -8.36
CA ALA A 221 10.99 3.80 -7.47
C ALA A 221 11.26 4.38 -6.07
N ALA A 222 11.06 3.56 -5.02
CA ALA A 222 11.23 4.01 -3.63
C ALA A 222 12.60 4.66 -3.38
N ASP A 223 13.69 4.06 -3.89
CA ASP A 223 15.03 4.59 -3.73
C ASP A 223 15.29 5.89 -4.50
N GLU A 224 14.66 6.07 -5.67
CA GLU A 224 14.74 7.33 -6.42
C GLU A 224 14.02 8.45 -5.67
N LEU A 225 12.84 8.15 -5.14
CA LEU A 225 12.06 9.12 -4.39
C LEU A 225 12.76 9.52 -3.08
N LYS A 226 13.34 8.57 -2.35
CA LYS A 226 14.16 8.85 -1.16
C LYS A 226 15.37 9.74 -1.49
N ARG A 227 16.08 9.43 -2.60
CA ARG A 227 17.18 10.29 -3.07
C ARG A 227 16.72 11.68 -3.47
N SER A 228 15.49 11.84 -3.97
CA SER A 228 14.95 13.16 -4.33
C SER A 228 14.70 14.08 -3.12
N VAL A 229 14.48 13.50 -1.95
CA VAL A 229 14.42 14.27 -0.68
C VAL A 229 15.77 14.92 -0.43
N GLY A 230 16.85 14.22 -0.78
CA GLY A 230 18.24 14.67 -0.71
C GLY A 230 18.79 14.59 0.71
N GLY A 231 20.13 14.53 0.82
CA GLY A 231 20.81 14.59 2.11
C GLY A 231 20.69 13.34 2.98
N GLU A 232 21.15 13.48 4.20
CA GLU A 232 21.03 12.52 5.30
C GLU A 232 20.10 13.10 6.37
N VAL A 233 19.52 12.25 7.21
CA VAL A 233 18.56 12.67 8.23
C VAL A 233 19.20 12.57 9.62
N VAL A 234 19.26 13.68 10.34
CA VAL A 234 19.50 13.70 11.77
C VAL A 234 18.14 13.62 12.48
N GLU A 235 17.86 12.49 13.11
CA GLU A 235 16.65 12.31 13.92
C GLU A 235 16.93 12.57 15.38
N LEU A 236 16.17 13.48 15.99
CA LEU A 236 16.29 13.89 17.39
C LEU A 236 14.96 13.63 18.10
N THR A 237 15.01 12.98 19.26
CA THR A 237 13.90 13.00 20.22
C THR A 237 14.22 14.01 21.30
N VAL A 238 13.35 15.00 21.50
CA VAL A 238 13.60 16.16 22.37
C VAL A 238 12.41 16.42 23.28
N ASP A 239 12.64 17.17 24.37
CA ASP A 239 11.59 17.62 25.28
C ASP A 239 10.86 18.90 24.80
N ASP A 240 11.50 19.73 23.99
CA ASP A 240 10.93 20.96 23.41
C ASP A 240 11.15 21.00 21.89
N VAL A 241 10.13 20.55 21.15
CA VAL A 241 10.14 20.50 19.67
C VAL A 241 10.20 21.91 19.08
N SER A 242 9.39 22.85 19.61
CA SER A 242 9.28 24.22 19.08
C SER A 242 10.61 24.97 19.19
N LYS A 243 11.26 24.89 20.35
CA LYS A 243 12.56 25.48 20.58
C LYS A 243 13.66 24.83 19.73
N THR A 244 13.60 23.50 19.55
CA THR A 244 14.52 22.75 18.69
C THR A 244 14.45 23.26 17.27
N VAL A 245 13.24 23.33 16.70
CA VAL A 245 13.03 23.79 15.31
C VAL A 245 13.51 25.22 15.11
N HIS A 246 13.20 26.12 16.06
CA HIS A 246 13.66 27.49 16.00
C HIS A 246 15.19 27.58 15.96
N ARG A 247 15.88 26.85 16.83
CA ARG A 247 17.35 26.82 16.86
C ARG A 247 17.97 26.19 15.64
N VAL A 248 17.40 25.07 15.15
CA VAL A 248 17.88 24.39 13.94
C VAL A 248 17.77 25.31 12.72
N ASN A 249 16.66 26.04 12.58
CA ASN A 249 16.47 26.96 11.46
C ASN A 249 17.43 28.19 11.48
N GLU A 250 18.03 28.49 12.61
CA GLU A 250 19.07 29.53 12.72
C GLU A 250 20.46 29.05 12.24
N MET A 251 20.65 27.73 12.04
CA MET A 251 21.96 27.13 11.69
C MET A 251 22.20 27.15 10.18
N ASN A 252 22.43 28.30 9.58
CA ASN A 252 22.61 28.44 8.11
C ASN A 252 23.86 27.76 7.54
N SER A 253 24.81 27.28 8.35
CA SER A 253 26.10 26.73 7.89
C SER A 253 26.11 25.20 7.70
N LEU A 254 25.05 24.48 8.09
CA LEU A 254 25.03 23.01 8.15
C LEU A 254 24.43 22.33 6.92
N GLY A 255 24.17 23.07 5.84
CA GLY A 255 23.54 22.49 4.65
C GLY A 255 22.15 21.91 4.96
N ILE A 256 21.40 22.55 5.88
CA ILE A 256 20.05 22.12 6.23
C ILE A 256 19.13 22.35 5.04
N ARG A 257 18.49 21.29 4.58
CA ARG A 257 17.57 21.30 3.42
C ARG A 257 16.12 21.39 3.84
N ASP A 258 15.77 20.68 4.95
CA ASP A 258 14.39 20.61 5.44
C ASP A 258 14.35 20.19 6.91
N VAL A 259 13.25 20.51 7.59
CA VAL A 259 13.01 20.13 9.00
C VAL A 259 11.60 19.58 9.15
N ASN A 260 11.50 18.31 9.46
CA ASN A 260 10.24 17.61 9.66
C ASN A 260 9.97 17.36 11.15
N ILE A 261 8.71 17.52 11.59
CA ILE A 261 8.34 17.52 12.99
C ILE A 261 7.30 16.46 13.30
N ASP A 262 7.50 15.73 14.40
CA ASP A 262 6.52 14.88 15.05
C ASP A 262 6.26 15.37 16.47
N ASN A 263 5.28 16.26 16.64
CA ASN A 263 4.95 16.82 17.94
C ASN A 263 4.46 15.77 18.94
N ASP A 264 3.72 14.74 18.47
CA ASP A 264 3.13 13.73 19.34
C ASP A 264 4.19 12.83 19.98
N ARG A 265 5.28 12.59 19.25
CA ARG A 265 6.41 11.77 19.70
C ARG A 265 7.61 12.58 20.18
N GLY A 266 7.58 13.91 20.07
CA GLY A 266 8.72 14.77 20.38
C GLY A 266 9.91 14.56 19.45
N ILE A 267 9.66 14.20 18.17
CA ILE A 267 10.72 13.89 17.20
C ILE A 267 10.88 15.05 16.22
N VAL A 268 12.14 15.47 16.01
CA VAL A 268 12.54 16.41 14.98
C VAL A 268 13.52 15.73 14.04
N ARG A 269 13.22 15.73 12.74
CA ARG A 269 14.08 15.21 11.67
C ARG A 269 14.63 16.36 10.88
N VAL A 270 15.94 16.50 10.89
CA VAL A 270 16.67 17.53 10.16
C VAL A 270 17.35 16.88 8.95
N ILE A 271 16.96 17.29 7.75
CA ILE A 271 17.58 16.82 6.50
C ILE A 271 18.75 17.71 6.19
N VAL A 272 19.96 17.14 6.14
CA VAL A 272 21.23 17.84 5.98
C VAL A 272 22.08 17.21 4.89
N ASP A 273 23.04 17.94 4.35
CA ASP A 273 23.96 17.42 3.34
C ASP A 273 24.87 16.32 3.89
N ASN A 274 25.37 16.50 5.11
CA ASN A 274 26.26 15.56 5.81
C ASN A 274 25.85 15.49 7.28
N ALA A 275 25.22 14.38 7.68
CA ALA A 275 24.70 14.22 9.05
C ALA A 275 25.82 13.93 10.06
N GLU A 276 26.94 13.33 9.64
CA GLU A 276 28.06 13.07 10.55
C GLU A 276 28.73 14.37 11.01
N GLU A 277 28.81 15.37 10.13
CA GLU A 277 29.30 16.71 10.47
C GLU A 277 28.25 17.55 11.20
N ALA A 278 26.99 17.45 10.80
CA ALA A 278 25.90 18.27 11.36
C ALA A 278 25.50 17.84 12.79
N LEU A 279 25.43 16.54 13.08
CA LEU A 279 24.94 16.00 14.33
C LEU A 279 25.67 16.56 15.58
N PRO A 280 27.03 16.61 15.66
CA PRO A 280 27.71 17.17 16.82
C PRO A 280 27.41 18.64 17.05
N VAL A 281 27.29 19.42 15.96
CA VAL A 281 26.99 20.87 16.05
C VAL A 281 25.57 21.09 16.52
N ILE A 282 24.59 20.32 15.97
CA ILE A 282 23.19 20.39 16.39
C ILE A 282 23.04 20.02 17.85
N ILE A 283 23.67 18.94 18.33
CA ILE A 283 23.62 18.52 19.74
C ILE A 283 24.18 19.64 20.67
N THR A 284 25.33 20.21 20.32
CA THR A 284 25.96 21.24 21.14
C THR A 284 25.07 22.50 21.24
N THR A 285 24.57 22.96 20.08
CA THR A 285 23.72 24.17 20.04
C THR A 285 22.39 23.99 20.79
N LEU A 286 21.77 22.84 20.67
CA LEU A 286 20.51 22.53 21.36
C LEU A 286 20.73 22.44 22.89
N ARG A 287 21.82 21.80 23.31
CA ARG A 287 22.18 21.71 24.72
C ARG A 287 22.45 23.08 25.32
N ASP A 288 23.21 23.95 24.62
CA ASP A 288 23.49 25.31 25.04
C ASP A 288 22.23 26.19 25.10
N ALA A 289 21.24 25.87 24.26
CA ALA A 289 19.91 26.46 24.33
C ALA A 289 19.04 25.87 25.46
N GLY A 290 19.52 24.87 26.22
CA GLY A 290 18.77 24.25 27.31
C GLY A 290 17.69 23.25 26.84
N VAL A 291 17.80 22.72 25.62
CA VAL A 291 16.95 21.64 25.12
C VAL A 291 17.55 20.30 25.56
N ARG A 292 16.72 19.45 26.16
CA ARG A 292 17.12 18.10 26.54
C ARG A 292 16.92 17.14 25.36
N ILE A 293 18.02 16.59 24.84
CA ILE A 293 18.00 15.57 23.81
C ILE A 293 17.92 14.21 24.49
N ILE A 294 16.86 13.46 24.20
CA ILE A 294 16.60 12.12 24.75
C ILE A 294 17.28 11.07 23.88
N LYS A 295 17.22 11.24 22.57
CA LYS A 295 17.84 10.35 21.58
C LYS A 295 18.29 11.17 20.38
N ALA A 296 19.41 10.78 19.78
CA ALA A 296 19.90 11.31 18.52
C ALA A 296 20.41 10.14 17.66
N SER A 297 20.08 10.14 16.38
CA SER A 297 20.53 9.14 15.41
C SER A 297 20.64 9.73 14.01
N ILE A 298 21.51 9.11 13.19
CA ILE A 298 21.62 9.41 11.76
C ILE A 298 20.88 8.32 11.03
N SER A 299 20.11 8.68 10.01
CA SER A 299 19.40 7.74 9.11
C SER A 299 19.41 8.27 7.68
N ARG A 300 19.04 7.40 6.75
CA ARG A 300 18.73 7.81 5.37
C ARG A 300 17.27 8.25 5.29
N PRO A 301 16.91 9.10 4.29
CA PRO A 301 15.53 9.46 4.05
C PRO A 301 14.65 8.23 3.87
N THR A 302 13.45 8.28 4.42
CA THR A 302 12.41 7.24 4.34
C THR A 302 11.30 7.67 3.39
N LEU A 303 10.37 6.78 3.06
CA LEU A 303 9.15 7.18 2.33
C LEU A 303 8.26 8.12 3.16
N ASP A 304 8.37 8.11 4.50
CA ASP A 304 7.73 9.14 5.36
C ASP A 304 8.25 10.54 5.04
N ASP A 305 9.57 10.69 4.87
CA ASP A 305 10.18 11.98 4.52
C ASP A 305 9.78 12.42 3.10
N VAL A 306 9.69 11.47 2.16
CA VAL A 306 9.16 11.72 0.81
C VAL A 306 7.71 12.23 0.90
N PHE A 307 6.88 11.54 1.68
CA PHE A 307 5.48 11.92 1.84
C PHE A 307 5.34 13.32 2.46
N LEU A 308 6.08 13.61 3.51
CA LEU A 308 6.09 14.93 4.18
C LEU A 308 6.49 16.04 3.19
N LYS A 309 7.53 15.82 2.40
CA LYS A 309 8.02 16.79 1.41
C LYS A 309 6.97 17.09 0.33
N TYR A 310 6.35 16.05 -0.24
CA TYR A 310 5.49 16.21 -1.42
C TYR A 310 4.00 16.38 -1.07
N ALA A 311 3.53 15.86 0.06
CA ALA A 311 2.13 15.90 0.45
C ALA A 311 1.80 16.90 1.57
N GLY A 312 2.83 17.47 2.22
CA GLY A 312 2.65 18.56 3.20
C GLY A 312 1.99 18.15 4.52
N GLY A 313 2.04 16.87 4.89
CA GLY A 313 1.43 16.36 6.14
C GLY A 313 1.80 14.90 6.35
N LYS A 314 1.51 14.35 7.56
CA LYS A 314 1.77 12.95 7.88
C LYS A 314 0.66 12.03 7.39
N ILE A 315 1.01 10.78 7.08
CA ILE A 315 0.07 9.67 7.07
C ILE A 315 -0.22 9.37 8.55
N SER A 316 -1.35 9.85 9.08
CA SER A 316 -1.68 9.66 10.49
C SER A 316 -1.96 8.18 10.78
N GLU A 317 -1.39 7.66 11.87
CA GLU A 317 -1.66 6.32 12.42
C GLU A 317 -3.09 6.16 12.99
N GLU A 318 -3.96 7.16 12.87
CA GLU A 318 -5.34 7.13 13.40
C GLU A 318 -6.19 5.97 12.84
N GLY A 319 -5.83 5.42 11.67
CA GLY A 319 -6.41 4.19 11.15
C GLY A 319 -6.20 2.97 12.05
N ARG A 320 -5.04 2.82 12.68
CA ARG A 320 -4.67 1.61 13.46
C ARG A 320 -5.64 1.28 14.61
N LEU A 321 -6.14 2.26 15.32
CA LEU A 321 -7.00 2.04 16.50
C LEU A 321 -8.48 1.80 16.13
N GLN A 322 -8.99 2.41 15.06
CA GLN A 322 -10.35 2.17 14.59
C GLN A 322 -10.48 0.81 13.90
N GLU A 323 -9.47 0.40 13.13
CA GLU A 323 -9.46 -0.87 12.39
C GLU A 323 -9.38 -2.09 13.32
N VAL A 324 -8.56 -2.05 14.38
CA VAL A 324 -8.53 -3.10 15.42
C VAL A 324 -9.89 -3.23 16.13
N ARG A 325 -10.64 -2.14 16.29
CA ARG A 325 -11.99 -2.15 16.86
C ARG A 325 -13.00 -2.78 15.90
N THR A 326 -12.92 -2.48 14.60
CA THR A 326 -13.82 -3.03 13.59
C THR A 326 -13.60 -4.53 13.40
N LEU A 327 -12.36 -4.98 13.29
CA LEU A 327 -12.00 -6.42 13.24
C LEU A 327 -12.48 -7.18 14.48
N ARG A 328 -12.30 -6.63 15.69
CA ARG A 328 -12.82 -7.24 16.93
C ARG A 328 -14.35 -7.29 16.99
N SER A 329 -15.05 -6.35 16.34
CA SER A 329 -16.51 -6.35 16.30
C SER A 329 -17.09 -7.37 15.33
N VAL A 330 -16.39 -7.65 14.22
CA VAL A 330 -16.79 -8.67 13.24
C VAL A 330 -16.56 -10.08 13.82
N ILE A 331 -15.42 -10.31 14.49
CA ILE A 331 -15.11 -11.61 15.12
C ILE A 331 -16.03 -11.91 16.32
N LYS A 332 -16.60 -10.88 17.00
CA LYS A 332 -17.54 -11.08 18.12
C LYS A 332 -19.00 -11.26 17.72
N LYS A 333 -19.37 -10.99 16.45
CA LYS A 333 -20.75 -11.13 15.95
C LYS A 333 -20.97 -12.38 15.11
N GLY A 334 -19.95 -13.19 14.87
CA GLY A 334 -20.02 -14.55 14.35
C GLY A 334 -19.71 -15.53 15.47
#